data_68efb7b5c1c4fc22b2dbef6023ee4628
#
_entry.id   68efb7b5c1c4fc22b2dbef6023ee4628
#
_cell.length_a   1.000
_cell.length_b   1.000
_cell.length_c   1.000
_cell.angle_alpha   90.00
_cell.angle_beta   90.00
_cell.angle_gamma   90.00
#
_symmetry.space_group_name_H-M   'P 1'
#
loop_
_entity.id
_entity.type
_entity.pdbx_description
1 polymer ?
#
loop_
_entity_poly.entity_id
_entity_poly.type
_entity_poly.pdbx_seq_one_letter_code
_entity_poly.pdbx_strand_id
1 'polypeptide(L)'
;MQQILSVQELFTGEHWISEAVIVIENGKVTDIKKEGYDHKNAMPLIVPALIDLQIYGADEKLLSEFPTADTIQKIYGYCVASGTAYFQPTLATQSWEIIYKCIDAVRDYKAGGGKGCIGLHIEGPWINSLKKGAHATEYIHQPTLKEAQDLLDYGKDHISMITLAPEIVDASIIQLLENSGIVVSAGHSDATYEQATHAFNNDITVATHLYNAMSALQHRAPGMVGAIFNHNKVSCSLVADGFHVDFNAIKIAKKIMG
;
A
#
# COMPACT_ATOMS: atom_id res chain seq x y z
N MET A 1 -10.33 -19.51 -23.87
CA MET A 1 -11.28 -18.58 -24.52
C MET A 1 -10.47 -17.38 -24.96
N GLN A 2 -10.63 -16.97 -26.23
CA GLN A 2 -10.01 -15.76 -26.78
C GLN A 2 -10.98 -14.60 -26.68
N GLN A 3 -10.49 -13.43 -26.30
CA GLN A 3 -11.21 -12.16 -26.28
C GLN A 3 -10.39 -11.11 -27.05
N ILE A 4 -11.05 -10.29 -27.85
CA ILE A 4 -10.44 -9.22 -28.63
C ILE A 4 -11.11 -7.91 -28.23
N LEU A 5 -10.31 -6.92 -27.85
CA LEU A 5 -10.78 -5.59 -27.45
C LEU A 5 -10.14 -4.53 -28.35
N SER A 6 -10.95 -3.64 -28.91
CA SER A 6 -10.46 -2.41 -29.56
C SER A 6 -10.48 -1.26 -28.57
N VAL A 7 -9.45 -0.41 -28.57
CA VAL A 7 -9.32 0.71 -27.65
C VAL A 7 -8.76 1.94 -28.38
N GLN A 8 -9.33 3.11 -28.13
CA GLN A 8 -8.88 4.36 -28.74
C GLN A 8 -7.49 4.76 -28.19
N GLU A 9 -7.32 4.71 -26.86
CA GLU A 9 -6.04 4.98 -26.18
C GLU A 9 -5.72 3.86 -25.21
N LEU A 10 -4.56 3.23 -25.39
CA LEU A 10 -4.01 2.20 -24.52
C LEU A 10 -2.75 2.74 -23.84
N PHE A 11 -2.70 2.68 -22.50
CA PHE A 11 -1.47 2.82 -21.76
C PHE A 11 -0.99 1.44 -21.31
N THR A 12 0.20 1.02 -21.70
CA THR A 12 0.74 -0.31 -21.38
C THR A 12 1.37 -0.40 -19.98
N GLY A 13 1.52 0.73 -19.29
CA GLY A 13 2.36 0.90 -18.11
C GLY A 13 3.64 1.69 -18.42
N GLU A 14 4.07 1.69 -19.69
CA GLU A 14 5.27 2.38 -20.18
C GLU A 14 4.98 3.31 -21.34
N HIS A 15 4.15 2.88 -22.29
CA HIS A 15 3.90 3.59 -23.55
C HIS A 15 2.42 3.80 -23.80
N TRP A 16 2.09 4.89 -24.50
CA TRP A 16 0.77 5.17 -25.05
C TRP A 16 0.66 4.66 -26.49
N ILE A 17 -0.42 3.97 -26.82
CA ILE A 17 -0.70 3.45 -28.15
C ILE A 17 -2.13 3.85 -28.52
N SER A 18 -2.28 4.64 -29.60
CA SER A 18 -3.59 5.00 -30.13
C SER A 18 -4.10 3.94 -31.11
N GLU A 19 -5.41 3.71 -31.11
CA GLU A 19 -6.11 2.76 -32.00
C GLU A 19 -5.53 1.35 -31.91
N ALA A 20 -5.50 0.78 -30.71
CA ALA A 20 -4.96 -0.53 -30.46
C ALA A 20 -6.03 -1.63 -30.42
N VAL A 21 -5.64 -2.83 -30.80
CA VAL A 21 -6.38 -4.08 -30.62
C VAL A 21 -5.62 -4.96 -29.65
N ILE A 22 -6.27 -5.32 -28.54
CA ILE A 22 -5.69 -6.19 -27.51
C ILE A 22 -6.27 -7.59 -27.69
N VAL A 23 -5.41 -8.59 -27.82
CA VAL A 23 -5.78 -10.00 -27.86
C VAL A 23 -5.52 -10.62 -26.49
N ILE A 24 -6.55 -11.21 -25.91
CA ILE A 24 -6.49 -11.86 -24.60
C ILE A 24 -6.81 -13.34 -24.79
N GLU A 25 -5.89 -14.22 -24.36
CA GLU A 25 -6.09 -15.66 -24.37
C GLU A 25 -5.90 -16.22 -22.96
N ASN A 26 -6.92 -16.96 -22.49
CA ASN A 26 -6.89 -17.56 -21.15
C ASN A 26 -6.59 -16.55 -20.03
N GLY A 27 -7.14 -15.32 -20.15
CA GLY A 27 -6.99 -14.25 -19.17
C GLY A 27 -5.64 -13.52 -19.22
N LYS A 28 -4.81 -13.74 -20.26
CA LYS A 28 -3.53 -13.06 -20.45
C LYS A 28 -3.53 -12.30 -21.77
N VAL A 29 -2.99 -11.09 -21.78
CA VAL A 29 -2.71 -10.34 -23.00
C VAL A 29 -1.60 -11.08 -23.76
N THR A 30 -1.91 -11.53 -24.98
CA THR A 30 -0.98 -12.26 -25.84
C THR A 30 -0.46 -11.45 -27.01
N ASP A 31 -1.20 -10.41 -27.40
CA ASP A 31 -0.80 -9.53 -28.52
C ASP A 31 -1.43 -8.14 -28.37
N ILE A 32 -0.72 -7.13 -28.86
CA ILE A 32 -1.20 -5.74 -29.01
C ILE A 32 -0.83 -5.29 -30.42
N LYS A 33 -1.82 -5.01 -31.24
CA LYS A 33 -1.65 -4.67 -32.65
C LYS A 33 -2.59 -3.56 -33.11
N LYS A 34 -2.45 -3.11 -34.37
CA LYS A 34 -3.36 -2.13 -35.01
C LYS A 34 -4.35 -2.77 -35.97
N GLU A 35 -4.00 -3.90 -36.56
CA GLU A 35 -4.85 -4.60 -37.52
C GLU A 35 -6.13 -5.13 -36.85
N GLY A 36 -7.26 -4.90 -37.52
CA GLY A 36 -8.58 -5.35 -37.02
C GLY A 36 -9.23 -4.41 -36.02
N TYR A 37 -8.75 -3.14 -35.94
CA TYR A 37 -9.35 -2.12 -35.09
C TYR A 37 -10.82 -1.84 -35.48
N ASP A 38 -11.72 -1.94 -34.50
CA ASP A 38 -13.14 -1.67 -34.64
C ASP A 38 -13.51 -0.28 -34.10
N HIS A 39 -13.60 0.71 -34.96
CA HIS A 39 -13.95 2.09 -34.61
C HIS A 39 -15.32 2.24 -33.92
N LYS A 40 -16.25 1.33 -34.13
CA LYS A 40 -17.63 1.46 -33.60
C LYS A 40 -17.71 0.99 -32.15
N ASN A 41 -16.95 -0.03 -31.81
CA ASN A 41 -17.00 -0.69 -30.49
C ASN A 41 -15.73 -0.46 -29.69
N ALA A 42 -14.86 0.46 -30.10
CA ALA A 42 -13.62 0.76 -29.38
C ALA A 42 -13.90 1.41 -28.01
N MET A 43 -13.30 0.86 -26.98
CA MET A 43 -13.30 1.45 -25.63
C MET A 43 -12.51 2.76 -25.64
N PRO A 44 -12.92 3.81 -24.90
CA PRO A 44 -12.21 5.08 -24.91
C PRO A 44 -10.76 4.96 -24.40
N LEU A 45 -10.57 4.21 -23.32
CA LEU A 45 -9.29 4.10 -22.63
C LEU A 45 -9.14 2.73 -21.98
N ILE A 46 -7.97 2.12 -22.13
CA ILE A 46 -7.53 0.97 -21.32
C ILE A 46 -6.17 1.30 -20.72
N VAL A 47 -6.03 1.05 -19.43
CA VAL A 47 -4.79 1.20 -18.66
C VAL A 47 -4.62 0.00 -17.73
N PRO A 48 -3.42 -0.31 -17.21
CA PRO A 48 -3.26 -1.26 -16.13
C PRO A 48 -4.12 -0.85 -14.94
N ALA A 49 -4.79 -1.81 -14.32
CA ALA A 49 -5.60 -1.54 -13.14
C ALA A 49 -4.73 -1.02 -11.99
N LEU A 50 -5.29 -0.14 -11.18
CA LEU A 50 -4.62 0.41 -10.02
C LEU A 50 -4.50 -0.65 -8.91
N ILE A 51 -3.54 -0.43 -8.02
CA ILE A 51 -3.37 -1.17 -6.77
C ILE A 51 -3.44 -0.16 -5.63
N ASP A 52 -4.41 -0.33 -4.73
CA ASP A 52 -4.53 0.51 -3.53
C ASP A 52 -3.85 -0.17 -2.35
N LEU A 53 -2.76 0.43 -1.86
CA LEU A 53 -1.96 -0.13 -0.78
C LEU A 53 -2.45 0.32 0.61
N GLN A 54 -3.46 1.21 0.69
CA GLN A 54 -3.90 1.78 1.96
C GLN A 54 -5.35 2.27 1.90
N ILE A 55 -6.29 1.38 2.21
CA ILE A 55 -7.73 1.69 2.26
C ILE A 55 -8.35 1.18 3.57
N TYR A 56 -8.93 2.08 4.36
CA TYR A 56 -9.43 1.77 5.70
C TYR A 56 -10.88 1.29 5.73
N GLY A 57 -11.62 1.54 4.66
CA GLY A 57 -13.04 1.20 4.58
C GLY A 57 -13.69 1.71 3.30
N ALA A 58 -14.96 1.36 3.12
CA ALA A 58 -15.81 1.86 2.05
C ALA A 58 -17.28 1.81 2.50
N ASP A 59 -18.15 2.57 1.81
CA ASP A 59 -19.60 2.56 2.04
C ASP A 59 -19.96 2.75 3.52
N GLU A 60 -19.37 3.79 4.14
CA GLU A 60 -19.58 4.18 5.54
C GLU A 60 -19.16 3.10 6.57
N LYS A 61 -18.39 2.09 6.18
CA LYS A 61 -17.85 1.07 7.06
C LYS A 61 -16.34 1.12 7.12
N LEU A 62 -15.80 1.39 8.30
CA LEU A 62 -14.39 1.24 8.61
C LEU A 62 -14.10 -0.20 9.04
N LEU A 63 -12.98 -0.76 8.58
CA LEU A 63 -12.57 -2.12 8.98
C LEU A 63 -12.31 -2.22 10.48
N SER A 64 -11.81 -1.15 11.11
CA SER A 64 -11.58 -1.08 12.55
C SER A 64 -12.85 -1.18 13.39
N GLU A 65 -14.00 -0.73 12.86
CA GLU A 65 -15.30 -0.74 13.53
C GLU A 65 -16.10 -2.02 13.19
N PHE A 66 -15.95 -2.47 11.95
CA PHE A 66 -16.64 -3.63 11.40
C PHE A 66 -15.64 -4.64 10.83
N PRO A 67 -14.84 -5.35 11.67
CA PRO A 67 -13.81 -6.28 11.21
C PRO A 67 -14.43 -7.59 10.71
N THR A 68 -14.99 -7.56 9.49
CA THR A 68 -15.70 -8.69 8.88
C THR A 68 -15.35 -8.86 7.39
N ALA A 69 -15.50 -10.09 6.88
CA ALA A 69 -15.36 -10.38 5.46
C ALA A 69 -16.33 -9.55 4.58
N ASP A 70 -17.54 -9.22 5.09
CA ASP A 70 -18.49 -8.34 4.39
C ASP A 70 -17.94 -6.93 4.19
N THR A 71 -17.25 -6.36 5.18
CA THR A 71 -16.59 -5.07 5.05
C THR A 71 -15.51 -5.11 3.97
N ILE A 72 -14.70 -6.17 3.94
CA ILE A 72 -13.67 -6.34 2.90
C ILE A 72 -14.31 -6.52 1.52
N GLN A 73 -15.45 -7.21 1.42
CA GLN A 73 -16.20 -7.33 0.17
C GLN A 73 -16.72 -5.96 -0.32
N LYS A 74 -17.14 -5.06 0.58
CA LYS A 74 -17.54 -3.68 0.21
C LYS A 74 -16.35 -2.86 -0.27
N ILE A 75 -15.21 -2.96 0.40
CA ILE A 75 -13.95 -2.34 -0.06
C ILE A 75 -13.62 -2.83 -1.46
N TYR A 76 -13.70 -4.14 -1.73
CA TYR A 76 -13.48 -4.69 -3.08
C TYR A 76 -14.43 -4.10 -4.12
N GLY A 77 -15.73 -4.01 -3.81
CA GLY A 77 -16.72 -3.41 -4.73
C GLY A 77 -16.39 -1.96 -5.08
N TYR A 78 -16.04 -1.16 -4.07
CA TYR A 78 -15.61 0.23 -4.23
C TYR A 78 -14.34 0.33 -5.08
N CYS A 79 -13.32 -0.48 -4.80
CA CYS A 79 -12.06 -0.53 -5.53
C CYS A 79 -12.29 -0.85 -7.02
N VAL A 80 -13.06 -1.90 -7.32
CA VAL A 80 -13.35 -2.32 -8.70
C VAL A 80 -14.10 -1.21 -9.46
N ALA A 81 -15.08 -0.58 -8.82
CA ALA A 81 -15.84 0.53 -9.43
C ALA A 81 -14.93 1.74 -9.76
N SER A 82 -13.79 1.88 -9.06
CA SER A 82 -12.80 2.94 -9.25
C SER A 82 -11.60 2.53 -10.11
N GLY A 83 -11.62 1.33 -10.74
CA GLY A 83 -10.53 0.84 -11.60
C GLY A 83 -9.34 0.22 -10.83
N THR A 84 -9.53 -0.10 -9.56
CA THR A 84 -8.54 -0.76 -8.71
C THR A 84 -8.78 -2.27 -8.66
N ALA A 85 -7.81 -3.08 -9.10
CA ALA A 85 -7.96 -4.54 -9.15
C ALA A 85 -7.48 -5.23 -7.86
N TYR A 86 -6.49 -4.65 -7.19
CA TYR A 86 -5.90 -5.19 -5.96
C TYR A 86 -5.86 -4.12 -4.88
N PHE A 87 -6.07 -4.53 -3.64
CA PHE A 87 -6.09 -3.61 -2.51
C PHE A 87 -5.56 -4.26 -1.23
N GLN A 88 -5.07 -3.42 -0.33
CA GLN A 88 -4.73 -3.79 1.05
C GLN A 88 -5.73 -3.13 2.01
N PRO A 89 -6.70 -3.88 2.57
CA PRO A 89 -7.49 -3.34 3.66
C PRO A 89 -6.55 -2.97 4.80
N THR A 90 -6.67 -1.75 5.30
CA THR A 90 -5.72 -1.16 6.24
C THR A 90 -6.37 -0.95 7.60
N LEU A 91 -5.63 -1.28 8.65
CA LEU A 91 -6.01 -1.03 10.03
C LEU A 91 -5.02 -0.04 10.66
N ALA A 92 -5.48 1.15 11.00
CA ALA A 92 -4.73 2.07 11.85
C ALA A 92 -4.59 1.49 13.27
N THR A 93 -3.62 2.02 14.03
CA THR A 93 -3.35 1.64 15.43
C THR A 93 -4.62 1.33 16.23
N GLN A 94 -4.71 0.12 16.76
CA GLN A 94 -5.86 -0.39 17.53
C GLN A 94 -5.40 -1.38 18.63
N SER A 95 -6.36 -1.82 19.44
CA SER A 95 -6.15 -2.89 20.39
C SER A 95 -5.81 -4.21 19.70
N TRP A 96 -5.08 -5.10 20.36
CA TRP A 96 -4.76 -6.45 19.85
C TRP A 96 -6.01 -7.25 19.48
N GLU A 97 -7.10 -7.08 20.25
CA GLU A 97 -8.37 -7.73 19.94
C GLU A 97 -8.89 -7.35 18.54
N ILE A 98 -8.85 -6.07 18.19
CA ILE A 98 -9.31 -5.58 16.87
C ILE A 98 -8.33 -6.00 15.78
N ILE A 99 -7.01 -5.98 16.05
CA ILE A 99 -6.00 -6.45 15.09
C ILE A 99 -6.29 -7.92 14.72
N TYR A 100 -6.48 -8.79 15.69
CA TYR A 100 -6.78 -10.21 15.44
C TYR A 100 -8.09 -10.40 14.69
N LYS A 101 -9.15 -9.68 15.05
CA LYS A 101 -10.43 -9.71 14.30
C LYS A 101 -10.26 -9.29 12.84
N CYS A 102 -9.42 -8.30 12.54
CA CYS A 102 -9.14 -7.87 11.17
C CYS A 102 -8.35 -8.93 10.40
N ILE A 103 -7.41 -9.62 11.05
CA ILE A 103 -6.70 -10.78 10.46
C ILE A 103 -7.69 -11.89 10.12
N ASP A 104 -8.60 -12.21 11.05
CA ASP A 104 -9.66 -13.21 10.83
C ASP A 104 -10.58 -12.80 9.67
N ALA A 105 -10.98 -11.52 9.60
CA ALA A 105 -11.79 -11.01 8.49
C ALA A 105 -11.12 -11.21 7.13
N VAL A 106 -9.80 -10.98 7.02
CA VAL A 106 -9.03 -11.25 5.79
C VAL A 106 -8.97 -12.75 5.49
N ARG A 107 -8.75 -13.57 6.53
CA ARG A 107 -8.76 -15.03 6.41
C ARG A 107 -10.09 -15.53 5.86
N ASP A 108 -11.19 -15.11 6.46
CA ASP A 108 -12.55 -15.52 6.08
C ASP A 108 -12.90 -15.04 4.67
N TYR A 109 -12.54 -13.79 4.32
CA TYR A 109 -12.74 -13.25 2.97
C TYR A 109 -12.02 -14.08 1.91
N LYS A 110 -10.75 -14.40 2.13
CA LYS A 110 -9.95 -15.22 1.20
C LYS A 110 -10.49 -16.65 1.13
N ALA A 111 -10.85 -17.26 2.26
CA ALA A 111 -11.43 -18.61 2.32
C ALA A 111 -12.79 -18.67 1.59
N GLY A 112 -13.58 -17.61 1.63
CA GLY A 112 -14.83 -17.45 0.88
C GLY A 112 -14.66 -17.22 -0.63
N GLY A 113 -13.43 -17.23 -1.16
CA GLY A 113 -13.15 -16.97 -2.59
C GLY A 113 -13.11 -15.49 -2.94
N GLY A 114 -12.94 -14.61 -1.97
CA GLY A 114 -12.79 -13.16 -2.15
C GLY A 114 -11.63 -12.80 -3.07
N LYS A 115 -11.79 -11.76 -3.89
CA LYS A 115 -10.84 -11.36 -4.92
C LYS A 115 -10.15 -10.04 -4.57
N GLY A 116 -8.97 -9.81 -5.15
CA GLY A 116 -8.27 -8.53 -5.10
C GLY A 116 -7.58 -8.19 -3.78
N CYS A 117 -7.93 -8.81 -2.65
CA CYS A 117 -7.30 -8.57 -1.35
C CYS A 117 -5.89 -9.20 -1.30
N ILE A 118 -4.86 -8.37 -1.28
CA ILE A 118 -3.46 -8.79 -1.17
C ILE A 118 -3.20 -9.37 0.24
N GLY A 119 -3.68 -8.70 1.28
CA GLY A 119 -3.53 -9.01 2.68
C GLY A 119 -3.81 -7.79 3.54
N LEU A 120 -3.82 -7.95 4.86
CA LEU A 120 -4.00 -6.85 5.79
C LEU A 120 -2.75 -5.96 5.82
N HIS A 121 -2.94 -4.66 5.74
CA HIS A 121 -1.93 -3.67 6.09
C HIS A 121 -2.18 -3.20 7.52
N ILE A 122 -1.28 -3.52 8.44
CA ILE A 122 -1.33 -3.05 9.83
C ILE A 122 -0.48 -1.79 9.94
N GLU A 123 -1.11 -0.65 10.16
CA GLU A 123 -0.44 0.63 10.32
C GLU A 123 -0.32 0.99 11.81
N GLY A 124 0.87 0.82 12.35
CA GLY A 124 1.11 0.82 13.80
C GLY A 124 0.74 -0.54 14.44
N PRO A 125 0.66 -0.66 15.77
CA PRO A 125 0.81 0.39 16.79
C PRO A 125 2.25 0.84 17.08
N TRP A 126 3.22 0.28 16.42
CA TRP A 126 4.67 0.51 16.63
C TRP A 126 5.16 1.75 15.87
N ILE A 127 4.52 2.88 16.14
CA ILE A 127 4.76 4.17 15.50
C ILE A 127 5.22 5.22 16.51
N ASN A 128 5.85 6.30 16.03
CA ASN A 128 6.30 7.37 16.90
C ASN A 128 5.13 8.29 17.30
N SER A 129 4.91 8.47 18.59
CA SER A 129 3.83 9.31 19.14
C SER A 129 3.90 10.77 18.68
N LEU A 130 5.11 11.29 18.36
CA LEU A 130 5.30 12.63 17.81
C LEU A 130 4.74 12.76 16.37
N LYS A 131 4.57 11.66 15.67
CA LYS A 131 4.06 11.57 14.30
C LYS A 131 2.79 10.73 14.21
N LYS A 132 2.04 10.62 15.29
CA LYS A 132 0.87 9.75 15.38
C LYS A 132 -0.27 10.10 14.41
N GLY A 133 -0.38 11.36 13.96
CA GLY A 133 -1.53 11.76 13.14
C GLY A 133 -2.86 11.49 13.85
N ALA A 134 -3.75 10.76 13.19
CA ALA A 134 -5.08 10.38 13.70
C ALA A 134 -5.08 9.08 14.56
N HIS A 135 -3.91 8.44 14.77
CA HIS A 135 -3.83 7.18 15.50
C HIS A 135 -4.14 7.34 16.99
N ALA A 136 -4.80 6.34 17.56
CA ALA A 136 -5.18 6.27 18.97
C ALA A 136 -3.94 6.15 19.86
N THR A 137 -3.67 7.19 20.65
CA THR A 137 -2.42 7.31 21.42
C THR A 137 -2.26 6.22 22.47
N GLU A 138 -3.35 5.75 23.03
CA GLU A 138 -3.39 4.72 24.09
C GLU A 138 -2.85 3.36 23.66
N TYR A 139 -2.80 3.07 22.36
CA TYR A 139 -2.29 1.81 21.83
C TYR A 139 -0.87 1.94 21.26
N ILE A 140 -0.35 3.16 21.10
CA ILE A 140 1.01 3.39 20.57
C ILE A 140 2.04 2.97 21.60
N HIS A 141 2.93 2.06 21.23
CA HIS A 141 4.03 1.61 22.09
C HIS A 141 5.20 1.03 21.27
N GLN A 142 6.33 0.83 21.92
CA GLN A 142 7.44 0.08 21.33
C GLN A 142 7.14 -1.42 21.40
N PRO A 143 7.38 -2.20 20.32
CA PRO A 143 7.13 -3.62 20.33
C PRO A 143 8.13 -4.37 21.21
N THR A 144 7.66 -5.51 21.71
CA THR A 144 8.54 -6.56 22.22
C THR A 144 8.71 -7.66 21.17
N LEU A 145 9.81 -8.40 21.23
CA LEU A 145 10.03 -9.55 20.34
C LEU A 145 8.90 -10.57 20.46
N LYS A 146 8.36 -10.73 21.69
CA LYS A 146 7.22 -11.64 21.94
C LYS A 146 5.96 -11.18 21.21
N GLU A 147 5.61 -9.91 21.25
CA GLU A 147 4.44 -9.38 20.52
C GLU A 147 4.55 -9.59 19.01
N ALA A 148 5.74 -9.33 18.44
CA ALA A 148 5.98 -9.56 17.03
C ALA A 148 5.83 -11.06 16.68
N GLN A 149 6.37 -11.95 17.52
CA GLN A 149 6.24 -13.39 17.32
C GLN A 149 4.79 -13.85 17.46
N ASP A 150 4.06 -13.41 18.49
CA ASP A 150 2.65 -13.74 18.68
C ASP A 150 1.79 -13.29 17.48
N LEU A 151 2.06 -12.11 16.94
CA LEU A 151 1.38 -11.61 15.72
C LEU A 151 1.64 -12.50 14.50
N LEU A 152 2.89 -12.90 14.28
CA LEU A 152 3.28 -13.78 13.19
C LEU A 152 2.67 -15.18 13.34
N ASP A 153 2.71 -15.74 14.53
CA ASP A 153 2.14 -17.07 14.82
C ASP A 153 0.63 -17.08 14.58
N TYR A 154 -0.04 -15.95 14.85
CA TYR A 154 -1.48 -15.83 14.63
C TYR A 154 -1.86 -15.68 13.16
N GLY A 155 -1.16 -14.82 12.41
CA GLY A 155 -1.73 -14.36 11.16
C GLY A 155 -0.78 -13.97 10.02
N LYS A 156 0.50 -14.36 10.03
CA LYS A 156 1.46 -13.94 8.99
C LYS A 156 0.97 -14.15 7.55
N ASP A 157 0.24 -15.23 7.28
CA ASP A 157 -0.23 -15.57 5.93
C ASP A 157 -1.37 -14.65 5.43
N HIS A 158 -1.90 -13.82 6.32
CA HIS A 158 -2.99 -12.88 6.05
C HIS A 158 -2.57 -11.41 6.17
N ILE A 159 -1.35 -11.15 6.68
CA ILE A 159 -0.74 -9.83 6.79
C ILE A 159 0.19 -9.65 5.59
N SER A 160 0.02 -8.59 4.83
CA SER A 160 0.88 -8.27 3.69
C SER A 160 1.88 -7.16 3.98
N MET A 161 1.55 -6.24 4.89
CA MET A 161 2.38 -5.09 5.23
C MET A 161 2.20 -4.68 6.68
N ILE A 162 3.30 -4.22 7.30
CA ILE A 162 3.27 -3.53 8.59
C ILE A 162 3.98 -2.20 8.43
N THR A 163 3.30 -1.08 8.74
CA THR A 163 3.91 0.24 8.83
C THR A 163 4.33 0.52 10.27
N LEU A 164 5.58 0.87 10.45
CA LEU A 164 6.18 1.16 11.75
C LEU A 164 7.19 2.32 11.67
N ALA A 165 7.55 2.89 12.83
CA ALA A 165 8.60 3.89 12.96
C ALA A 165 9.94 3.20 13.25
N PRO A 166 10.88 3.18 12.31
CA PRO A 166 12.10 2.36 12.44
C PRO A 166 13.01 2.81 13.59
N GLU A 167 12.92 4.07 14.02
CA GLU A 167 13.73 4.60 15.12
C GLU A 167 13.29 4.15 16.51
N ILE A 168 12.09 3.55 16.62
CA ILE A 168 11.57 3.05 17.92
C ILE A 168 11.47 1.52 17.98
N VAL A 169 11.77 0.83 16.89
CA VAL A 169 11.66 -0.64 16.79
C VAL A 169 13.04 -1.26 16.68
N ASP A 170 13.31 -2.26 17.50
CA ASP A 170 14.58 -2.97 17.45
C ASP A 170 14.80 -3.65 16.09
N ALA A 171 16.04 -3.57 15.57
CA ALA A 171 16.39 -4.16 14.27
C ALA A 171 16.09 -5.68 14.20
N SER A 172 16.23 -6.41 15.32
CA SER A 172 15.89 -7.83 15.38
C SER A 172 14.40 -8.12 15.15
N ILE A 173 13.51 -7.19 15.54
CA ILE A 173 12.07 -7.29 15.29
C ILE A 173 11.77 -7.00 13.82
N ILE A 174 12.38 -5.96 13.25
CA ILE A 174 12.26 -5.63 11.83
C ILE A 174 12.69 -6.84 10.98
N GLN A 175 13.85 -7.41 11.28
CA GLN A 175 14.35 -8.59 10.57
C GLN A 175 13.46 -9.82 10.74
N LEU A 176 12.86 -10.03 11.92
CA LEU A 176 11.90 -11.11 12.16
C LEU A 176 10.67 -10.96 11.25
N LEU A 177 10.11 -9.75 11.15
CA LEU A 177 8.95 -9.46 10.30
C LEU A 177 9.27 -9.70 8.82
N GLU A 178 10.38 -9.17 8.32
CA GLU A 178 10.77 -9.32 6.91
C GLU A 178 11.10 -10.77 6.54
N ASN A 179 11.77 -11.51 7.42
CA ASN A 179 12.04 -12.93 7.22
C ASN A 179 10.76 -13.79 7.15
N SER A 180 9.64 -13.28 7.68
CA SER A 180 8.33 -13.93 7.56
C SER A 180 7.65 -13.71 6.21
N GLY A 181 8.18 -12.81 5.37
CA GLY A 181 7.62 -12.41 4.08
C GLY A 181 6.64 -11.23 4.15
N ILE A 182 6.47 -10.62 5.33
CA ILE A 182 5.69 -9.39 5.49
C ILE A 182 6.54 -8.20 5.03
N VAL A 183 5.96 -7.31 4.24
CA VAL A 183 6.63 -6.05 3.86
C VAL A 183 6.64 -5.10 5.05
N VAL A 184 7.83 -4.73 5.52
CA VAL A 184 7.98 -3.68 6.52
C VAL A 184 8.08 -2.33 5.82
N SER A 185 7.17 -1.40 6.17
CA SER A 185 7.13 -0.05 5.62
C SER A 185 7.44 0.98 6.70
N ALA A 186 8.32 1.92 6.40
CA ALA A 186 8.62 3.02 7.31
C ALA A 186 7.56 4.12 7.20
N GLY A 187 6.94 4.49 8.32
CA GLY A 187 5.93 5.56 8.37
C GLY A 187 5.63 5.98 9.81
N HIS A 188 4.89 7.08 9.98
CA HIS A 188 4.60 7.65 11.30
C HIS A 188 5.88 7.79 12.17
N SER A 189 6.93 8.33 11.58
CA SER A 189 8.29 8.31 12.08
C SER A 189 8.87 9.71 12.18
N ASP A 190 9.52 10.02 13.31
CA ASP A 190 10.32 11.23 13.50
C ASP A 190 11.83 10.95 13.34
N ALA A 191 12.17 9.89 12.61
CA ALA A 191 13.56 9.51 12.36
C ALA A 191 14.36 10.67 11.75
N THR A 192 15.60 10.84 12.21
CA THR A 192 16.56 11.69 11.51
C THR A 192 16.92 11.10 10.15
N TYR A 193 17.59 11.89 9.31
CA TYR A 193 18.11 11.41 8.02
C TYR A 193 18.99 10.16 8.19
N GLU A 194 19.87 10.17 9.20
CA GLU A 194 20.79 9.07 9.50
C GLU A 194 20.06 7.82 9.97
N GLN A 195 19.07 7.97 10.86
CA GLN A 195 18.26 6.86 11.36
C GLN A 195 17.43 6.22 10.23
N ALA A 196 16.78 7.05 9.41
CA ALA A 196 16.01 6.56 8.26
C ALA A 196 16.92 5.88 7.21
N THR A 197 18.07 6.49 6.88
CA THR A 197 19.05 5.90 5.96
C THR A 197 19.60 4.56 6.51
N HIS A 198 19.84 4.48 7.80
CA HIS A 198 20.26 3.22 8.43
C HIS A 198 19.18 2.13 8.25
N ALA A 199 17.92 2.45 8.51
CA ALA A 199 16.80 1.53 8.34
C ALA A 199 16.65 1.06 6.87
N PHE A 200 16.77 1.99 5.91
CA PHE A 200 16.70 1.69 4.48
C PHE A 200 17.88 0.87 3.96
N ASN A 201 19.06 0.99 4.57
CA ASN A 201 20.21 0.15 4.26
C ASN A 201 20.11 -1.26 4.87
N ASN A 202 19.20 -1.47 5.83
CA ASN A 202 18.99 -2.72 6.55
C ASN A 202 17.55 -3.22 6.33
N ASP A 203 17.25 -3.50 5.09
CA ASP A 203 16.09 -4.25 4.58
C ASP A 203 14.76 -3.48 4.43
N ILE A 204 14.50 -2.34 5.07
CA ILE A 204 13.28 -1.57 4.81
C ILE A 204 13.37 -0.90 3.42
N THR A 205 12.54 -1.37 2.50
CA THR A 205 12.53 -0.88 1.11
C THR A 205 11.27 -0.10 0.73
N VAL A 206 10.35 0.07 1.68
CA VAL A 206 9.08 0.77 1.48
C VAL A 206 8.89 1.87 2.51
N ALA A 207 8.30 2.99 2.09
CA ALA A 207 7.84 4.06 2.98
C ALA A 207 6.37 4.38 2.72
N THR A 208 5.59 4.56 3.79
CA THR A 208 4.16 4.83 3.73
C THR A 208 3.90 6.32 3.62
N HIS A 209 2.98 6.72 2.71
CA HIS A 209 2.41 8.07 2.51
C HIS A 209 3.43 9.21 2.62
N LEU A 210 4.43 9.21 1.73
CA LEU A 210 5.48 10.24 1.63
C LEU A 210 4.96 11.65 1.97
N TYR A 211 5.72 12.38 2.76
CA TYR A 211 5.45 13.69 3.36
C TYR A 211 4.56 13.65 4.61
N ASN A 212 3.61 12.72 4.71
CA ASN A 212 2.65 12.70 5.81
C ASN A 212 3.22 11.96 7.02
N ALA A 213 3.00 12.51 8.21
CA ALA A 213 3.39 11.91 9.48
C ALA A 213 4.85 11.41 9.52
N MET A 214 5.79 12.17 8.94
CA MET A 214 7.23 11.90 8.98
C MET A 214 8.04 13.17 9.18
N SER A 215 9.33 13.04 9.53
CA SER A 215 10.24 14.18 9.65
C SER A 215 10.47 14.82 8.27
N ALA A 216 10.27 16.14 8.20
CA ALA A 216 10.24 16.91 6.96
C ALA A 216 11.64 17.14 6.38
N LEU A 217 11.73 17.36 5.06
CA LEU A 217 12.93 17.80 4.37
C LEU A 217 13.23 19.27 4.70
N GLN A 218 14.26 19.51 5.47
CA GLN A 218 14.79 20.83 5.78
C GLN A 218 16.25 20.94 5.35
N HIS A 219 16.71 22.15 5.08
CA HIS A 219 18.06 22.38 4.52
C HIS A 219 19.22 21.95 5.45
N ARG A 220 18.99 21.84 6.77
CA ARG A 220 19.98 21.39 7.77
C ARG A 220 19.60 20.09 8.45
N ALA A 221 18.38 19.62 8.27
CA ALA A 221 17.86 18.37 8.81
C ALA A 221 16.95 17.74 7.74
N PRO A 222 17.51 16.96 6.78
CA PRO A 222 16.75 16.43 5.66
C PRO A 222 15.65 15.46 6.07
N GLY A 223 15.72 14.91 7.27
CA GLY A 223 14.71 14.02 7.82
C GLY A 223 14.48 12.75 7.00
N MET A 224 13.37 12.09 7.29
CA MET A 224 12.98 10.87 6.59
C MET A 224 12.62 11.14 5.12
N VAL A 225 11.97 12.28 4.81
CA VAL A 225 11.67 12.67 3.42
C VAL A 225 12.97 12.77 2.61
N GLY A 226 14.01 13.39 3.15
CA GLY A 226 15.31 13.49 2.48
C GLY A 226 15.99 12.13 2.33
N ALA A 227 15.87 11.25 3.31
CA ALA A 227 16.43 9.90 3.23
C ALA A 227 15.72 9.07 2.14
N ILE A 228 14.38 9.15 2.02
CA ILE A 228 13.62 8.50 0.96
C ILE A 228 14.08 8.99 -0.41
N PHE A 229 14.18 10.31 -0.61
CA PHE A 229 14.59 10.88 -1.89
C PHE A 229 16.02 10.55 -2.30
N ASN A 230 16.90 10.32 -1.35
CA ASN A 230 18.30 10.03 -1.62
C ASN A 230 18.62 8.53 -1.67
N HIS A 231 17.62 7.65 -1.50
CA HIS A 231 17.84 6.20 -1.45
C HIS A 231 17.31 5.49 -2.70
N ASN A 232 18.20 4.87 -3.49
CA ASN A 232 17.89 4.29 -4.80
C ASN A 232 17.00 3.03 -4.78
N LYS A 233 16.77 2.42 -3.60
CA LYS A 233 16.02 1.15 -3.48
C LYS A 233 14.69 1.32 -2.74
N VAL A 234 14.40 2.50 -2.21
CA VAL A 234 13.18 2.74 -1.46
C VAL A 234 12.07 3.18 -2.40
N SER A 235 10.96 2.47 -2.37
CA SER A 235 9.71 2.89 -2.97
C SER A 235 8.82 3.56 -1.91
N CYS A 236 7.97 4.49 -2.28
CA CYS A 236 7.03 5.08 -1.33
C CYS A 236 5.61 5.14 -1.91
N SER A 237 4.63 4.95 -1.04
CA SER A 237 3.25 5.33 -1.37
C SER A 237 3.06 6.84 -1.19
N LEU A 238 1.99 7.38 -1.80
CA LEU A 238 1.67 8.79 -1.73
C LEU A 238 0.15 8.97 -1.83
N VAL A 239 -0.42 9.87 -1.01
CA VAL A 239 -1.85 10.20 -1.05
C VAL A 239 -2.06 11.35 -2.02
N ALA A 240 -2.46 11.02 -3.26
CA ALA A 240 -2.51 11.96 -4.39
C ALA A 240 -3.87 12.66 -4.54
N ASP A 241 -4.53 13.03 -3.43
CA ASP A 241 -5.88 13.60 -3.43
C ASP A 241 -5.92 15.14 -3.52
N GLY A 242 -4.76 15.79 -3.49
CA GLY A 242 -4.63 17.25 -3.50
C GLY A 242 -4.92 17.92 -2.15
N PHE A 243 -5.31 17.14 -1.12
CA PHE A 243 -5.54 17.62 0.25
C PHE A 243 -4.41 17.19 1.18
N HIS A 244 -4.04 15.91 1.18
CA HIS A 244 -2.91 15.39 1.98
C HIS A 244 -1.57 15.78 1.37
N VAL A 245 -1.48 15.82 0.04
CA VAL A 245 -0.27 16.25 -0.66
C VAL A 245 -0.64 17.16 -1.83
N ASP A 246 -0.08 18.36 -1.85
CA ASP A 246 -0.23 19.31 -2.97
C ASP A 246 0.32 18.72 -4.27
N PHE A 247 -0.37 18.95 -5.39
CA PHE A 247 0.03 18.42 -6.69
C PHE A 247 1.44 18.87 -7.14
N ASN A 248 1.94 20.01 -6.68
CA ASN A 248 3.32 20.42 -6.98
C ASN A 248 4.33 19.61 -6.17
N ALA A 249 4.02 19.23 -4.91
CA ALA A 249 4.84 18.33 -4.13
C ALA A 249 4.90 16.93 -4.77
N ILE A 250 3.76 16.43 -5.30
CA ILE A 250 3.71 15.19 -6.07
C ILE A 250 4.61 15.27 -7.32
N LYS A 251 4.56 16.39 -8.07
CA LYS A 251 5.43 16.60 -9.24
C LYS A 251 6.90 16.60 -8.86
N ILE A 252 7.27 17.16 -7.70
CA ILE A 252 8.65 17.14 -7.19
C ILE A 252 9.07 15.73 -6.86
N ALA A 253 8.26 14.99 -6.10
CA ALA A 253 8.52 13.59 -5.76
C ALA A 253 8.74 12.75 -7.02
N LYS A 254 7.84 12.87 -8.01
CA LYS A 254 7.95 12.16 -9.29
C LYS A 254 9.24 12.50 -10.06
N LYS A 255 9.73 13.74 -10.01
CA LYS A 255 10.98 14.12 -10.69
C LYS A 255 12.22 13.52 -10.04
N ILE A 256 12.16 13.24 -8.73
CA ILE A 256 13.28 12.71 -7.96
C ILE A 256 13.30 11.19 -8.00
N MET A 257 12.13 10.57 -7.92
CA MET A 257 12.00 9.11 -7.74
C MET A 257 11.68 8.35 -9.03
N GLY A 258 11.30 9.06 -10.10
CA GLY A 258 11.03 8.46 -11.41
C GLY A 258 9.56 8.38 -11.79
#